data_f99843404788f6a9efa1219ea5892912
#
_entry.id   f99843404788f6a9efa1219ea5892912
#
_cell.length_a   1.000
_cell.length_b   1.000
_cell.length_c   1.000
_cell.angle_alpha   90.00
_cell.angle_beta   90.00
_cell.angle_gamma   90.00
#
_symmetry.space_group_name_H-M   'P 1'
#
loop_
_entity.id
_entity.type
_entity.pdbx_description
1 polymer ?
#
loop_
_entity_poly.entity_id
_entity_poly.type
_entity_poly.pdbx_seq_one_letter_code
_entity_poly.pdbx_strand_id
1 'polypeptide(L)'
;MENKADYQISSSVNNGILEVVLTGKAQGMTNEKMANELDDIIKANNAEKVIMDVRAIEGRLDSKEIYRHVRNHSFVIYELQVAVVDIPENAHYATAVKNAGLPFTWFIDIDEARTWLKSKQSK
;
A
#
# COMPACT_ATOMS: atom_id res chain seq x y z
N MET A 1 -23.08 -20.44 1.66
CA MET A 1 -22.73 -19.03 1.83
C MET A 1 -21.34 -18.72 1.31
N GLU A 2 -21.23 -17.74 0.51
CA GLU A 2 -19.94 -17.38 0.00
C GLU A 2 -19.23 -16.41 0.93
N ASN A 3 -17.93 -16.48 0.94
CA ASN A 3 -17.11 -15.57 1.71
C ASN A 3 -16.72 -14.42 0.83
N LYS A 4 -17.25 -13.25 1.14
CA LYS A 4 -16.83 -12.05 0.44
C LYS A 4 -15.61 -11.48 1.12
N ALA A 5 -14.72 -10.92 0.35
CA ALA A 5 -13.61 -10.18 0.93
C ALA A 5 -14.18 -8.97 1.66
N ASP A 6 -13.63 -8.68 2.83
CA ASP A 6 -14.05 -7.55 3.63
C ASP A 6 -13.47 -6.23 3.10
N TYR A 7 -12.66 -6.29 2.06
CA TYR A 7 -11.98 -5.14 1.49
C TYR A 7 -12.18 -5.13 -0.01
N GLN A 8 -11.90 -3.99 -0.63
CA GLN A 8 -11.90 -3.86 -2.08
C GLN A 8 -10.61 -3.17 -2.51
N ILE A 9 -10.10 -3.61 -3.66
CA ILE A 9 -8.93 -3.01 -4.28
C ILE A 9 -9.36 -2.51 -5.66
N SER A 10 -9.15 -1.22 -5.93
CA SER A 10 -9.32 -0.70 -7.27
C SER A 10 -8.02 -0.03 -7.70
N SER A 11 -7.78 -0.02 -9.00
CA SER A 11 -6.52 0.51 -9.51
C SER A 11 -6.74 1.21 -10.84
N SER A 12 -5.87 2.18 -11.10
CA SER A 12 -5.84 2.89 -12.38
C SER A 12 -4.42 3.37 -12.61
N VAL A 13 -4.08 3.63 -13.86
CA VAL A 13 -2.75 4.16 -14.21
C VAL A 13 -2.93 5.56 -14.75
N ASN A 14 -2.25 6.52 -14.13
CA ASN A 14 -2.28 7.93 -14.53
C ASN A 14 -0.85 8.45 -14.66
N ASN A 15 -0.48 8.88 -15.84
CA ASN A 15 0.85 9.48 -16.07
C ASN A 15 1.98 8.55 -15.64
N GLY A 16 1.84 7.25 -15.86
CA GLY A 16 2.86 6.29 -15.51
C GLY A 16 2.88 5.88 -14.04
N ILE A 17 1.91 6.36 -13.27
CA ILE A 17 1.81 6.03 -11.85
C ILE A 17 0.61 5.10 -11.66
N LEU A 18 0.83 3.96 -11.04
CA LEU A 18 -0.25 3.05 -10.66
C LEU A 18 -0.85 3.56 -9.36
N GLU A 19 -2.12 3.93 -9.40
CA GLU A 19 -2.84 4.38 -8.20
C GLU A 19 -3.76 3.26 -7.75
N VAL A 20 -3.57 2.80 -6.53
CA VAL A 20 -4.34 1.71 -5.93
C VAL A 20 -5.12 2.28 -4.75
N VAL A 21 -6.42 2.04 -4.74
CA VAL A 21 -7.28 2.47 -3.65
C VAL A 21 -7.77 1.24 -2.90
N LEU A 22 -7.52 1.22 -1.60
CA LEU A 22 -7.94 0.14 -0.73
C LEU A 22 -9.05 0.64 0.19
N THR A 23 -10.15 -0.09 0.23
CA THR A 23 -11.28 0.26 1.09
C THR A 23 -11.76 -0.99 1.83
N GLY A 24 -12.53 -0.77 2.91
CA GLY A 24 -13.10 -1.85 3.69
C GLY A 24 -12.25 -2.21 4.88
N LYS A 25 -12.23 -3.48 5.23
CA LYS A 25 -11.55 -3.95 6.44
C LYS A 25 -10.39 -4.86 6.10
N ALA A 26 -9.23 -4.56 6.64
CA ALA A 26 -8.04 -5.37 6.47
C ALA A 26 -7.72 -6.02 7.81
N GLN A 27 -8.20 -7.25 8.03
CA GLN A 27 -8.04 -7.93 9.30
C GLN A 27 -7.36 -9.27 9.12
N GLY A 28 -6.39 -9.54 9.98
CA GLY A 28 -5.81 -10.86 10.10
C GLY A 28 -5.40 -11.46 8.77
N MET A 29 -6.00 -12.60 8.46
CA MET A 29 -5.64 -13.36 7.26
C MET A 29 -5.93 -12.64 5.96
N THR A 30 -6.86 -11.68 5.96
CA THR A 30 -7.14 -10.92 4.76
C THR A 30 -5.96 -10.08 4.33
N ASN A 31 -5.09 -9.70 5.25
CA ASN A 31 -3.92 -8.88 4.89
C ASN A 31 -2.94 -9.60 3.99
N GLU A 32 -2.75 -10.90 4.21
CA GLU A 32 -1.86 -11.66 3.34
C GLU A 32 -2.46 -11.80 1.95
N LYS A 33 -3.75 -12.08 1.88
CA LYS A 33 -4.45 -12.15 0.60
C LYS A 33 -4.38 -10.81 -0.12
N MET A 34 -4.62 -9.72 0.61
CA MET A 34 -4.55 -8.38 0.05
C MET A 34 -3.16 -8.09 -0.51
N ALA A 35 -2.11 -8.44 0.22
CA ALA A 35 -0.75 -8.21 -0.24
C ALA A 35 -0.46 -8.96 -1.53
N ASN A 36 -0.94 -10.21 -1.64
CA ASN A 36 -0.76 -11.00 -2.85
C ASN A 36 -1.51 -10.39 -4.03
N GLU A 37 -2.73 -9.89 -3.80
CA GLU A 37 -3.49 -9.22 -4.85
C GLU A 37 -2.80 -7.94 -5.31
N LEU A 38 -2.23 -7.18 -4.39
CA LEU A 38 -1.48 -5.97 -4.72
C LEU A 38 -0.27 -6.31 -5.58
N ASP A 39 0.48 -7.33 -5.19
CA ASP A 39 1.65 -7.75 -5.97
C ASP A 39 1.24 -8.14 -7.40
N ASP A 40 0.12 -8.84 -7.54
CA ASP A 40 -0.36 -9.24 -8.85
C ASP A 40 -0.73 -8.03 -9.71
N ILE A 41 -1.38 -7.03 -9.12
CA ILE A 41 -1.75 -5.82 -9.83
C ILE A 41 -0.50 -5.05 -10.27
N ILE A 42 0.48 -4.93 -9.38
CA ILE A 42 1.72 -4.23 -9.68
C ILE A 42 2.44 -4.91 -10.84
N LYS A 43 2.54 -6.23 -10.79
CA LYS A 43 3.21 -7.00 -11.85
C LYS A 43 2.46 -6.90 -13.16
N ALA A 44 1.13 -7.00 -13.11
CA ALA A 44 0.31 -6.94 -14.32
C ALA A 44 0.44 -5.60 -15.03
N ASN A 45 0.69 -4.53 -14.29
CA ASN A 45 0.83 -3.19 -14.85
C ASN A 45 2.29 -2.79 -15.08
N ASN A 46 3.22 -3.66 -14.71
CA ASN A 46 4.64 -3.39 -14.88
C ASN A 46 5.03 -2.05 -14.24
N ALA A 47 4.47 -1.79 -13.07
CA ALA A 47 4.57 -0.49 -12.41
C ALA A 47 5.91 -0.29 -11.74
N GLU A 48 6.44 0.94 -11.82
CA GLU A 48 7.64 1.34 -11.08
C GLU A 48 7.29 2.34 -9.98
N LYS A 49 6.19 3.07 -10.17
CA LYS A 49 5.73 4.09 -9.24
C LYS A 49 4.30 3.76 -8.84
N VAL A 50 4.06 3.68 -7.54
CA VAL A 50 2.78 3.25 -7.01
C VAL A 50 2.30 4.21 -5.92
N ILE A 51 1.02 4.57 -5.99
CA ILE A 51 0.34 5.25 -4.88
C ILE A 51 -0.59 4.23 -4.26
N MET A 52 -0.50 4.09 -2.94
CA MET A 52 -1.43 3.25 -2.18
C MET A 52 -2.28 4.18 -1.32
N ASP A 53 -3.54 4.35 -1.72
CA ASP A 53 -4.49 5.18 -0.98
C ASP A 53 -5.22 4.30 0.01
N VAL A 54 -4.87 4.45 1.28
CA VAL A 54 -5.42 3.62 2.35
C VAL A 54 -6.26 4.42 3.33
N ARG A 55 -6.73 5.61 2.91
CA ARG A 55 -7.48 6.49 3.79
C ARG A 55 -8.78 5.87 4.32
N ALA A 56 -9.37 4.98 3.53
CA ALA A 56 -10.65 4.37 3.89
C ALA A 56 -10.54 2.93 4.38
N ILE A 57 -9.33 2.45 4.63
CA ILE A 57 -9.16 1.08 5.11
C ILE A 57 -9.27 1.04 6.64
N GLU A 58 -9.94 0.04 7.17
CA GLU A 58 -10.13 -0.16 8.61
C GLU A 58 -9.51 -1.48 9.04
N GLY A 59 -9.36 -1.67 10.35
CA GLY A 59 -8.91 -2.93 10.90
C GLY A 59 -7.46 -3.25 10.58
N ARG A 60 -6.60 -2.27 10.69
CA ARG A 60 -5.19 -2.43 10.35
C ARG A 60 -4.46 -3.30 11.37
N LEU A 61 -3.36 -3.87 10.90
CA LEU A 61 -2.47 -4.64 11.77
C LEU A 61 -1.80 -3.73 12.79
N ASP A 62 -1.55 -4.25 14.00
CA ASP A 62 -0.76 -3.51 14.97
C ASP A 62 0.73 -3.61 14.61
N SER A 63 1.58 -2.93 15.39
CA SER A 63 3.01 -2.87 15.10
C SER A 63 3.68 -4.23 15.05
N LYS A 64 3.31 -5.13 15.97
CA LYS A 64 3.87 -6.47 15.99
C LYS A 64 3.47 -7.27 14.76
N GLU A 65 2.21 -7.15 14.38
CA GLU A 65 1.69 -7.87 13.22
C GLU A 65 2.32 -7.36 11.94
N ILE A 66 2.50 -6.05 11.82
CA ILE A 66 3.17 -5.45 10.67
C ILE A 66 4.59 -6.01 10.55
N TYR A 67 5.32 -6.01 11.65
CA TYR A 67 6.70 -6.47 11.65
C TYR A 67 6.79 -7.94 11.24
N ARG A 68 5.92 -8.78 11.81
CA ARG A 68 5.89 -10.21 11.49
C ARG A 68 5.53 -10.43 10.02
N HIS A 69 4.54 -9.70 9.53
CA HIS A 69 4.09 -9.83 8.16
C HIS A 69 5.21 -9.47 7.19
N VAL A 70 5.92 -8.40 7.44
CA VAL A 70 7.03 -7.97 6.59
C VAL A 70 8.14 -9.01 6.57
N ARG A 71 8.45 -9.59 7.73
CA ARG A 71 9.52 -10.58 7.82
C ARG A 71 9.19 -11.88 7.09
N ASN A 72 7.90 -12.22 7.01
CA ASN A 72 7.47 -13.50 6.45
C ASN A 72 6.96 -13.39 5.02
N HIS A 73 6.99 -12.21 4.44
CA HIS A 73 6.45 -11.99 3.11
C HIS A 73 7.47 -11.28 2.25
N SER A 74 7.65 -11.79 1.03
CA SER A 74 8.56 -11.17 0.09
C SER A 74 7.76 -10.23 -0.82
N PHE A 75 7.98 -8.93 -0.67
CA PHE A 75 7.24 -7.92 -1.44
C PHE A 75 8.01 -7.47 -2.66
N VAL A 76 7.36 -7.49 -3.80
CA VAL A 76 7.94 -6.91 -5.01
C VAL A 76 8.12 -5.39 -4.86
N ILE A 77 7.37 -4.77 -3.95
CA ILE A 77 7.40 -3.34 -3.71
C ILE A 77 8.75 -2.83 -3.19
N TYR A 78 9.63 -3.70 -2.72
CA TYR A 78 10.98 -3.27 -2.30
C TYR A 78 11.78 -2.66 -3.45
N GLU A 79 11.40 -2.93 -4.68
CA GLU A 79 12.10 -2.41 -5.84
C GLU A 79 11.37 -1.23 -6.48
N LEU A 80 10.33 -0.73 -5.83
CA LEU A 80 9.47 0.30 -6.37
C LEU A 80 9.57 1.59 -5.59
N GLN A 81 9.06 2.66 -6.20
CA GLN A 81 8.84 3.92 -5.50
C GLN A 81 7.38 3.96 -5.08
N VAL A 82 7.14 3.88 -3.78
CA VAL A 82 5.78 3.77 -3.25
C VAL A 82 5.46 4.95 -2.35
N ALA A 83 4.35 5.62 -2.67
CA ALA A 83 3.78 6.66 -1.82
C ALA A 83 2.50 6.12 -1.20
N VAL A 84 2.36 6.26 0.11
CA VAL A 84 1.14 5.86 0.82
C VAL A 84 0.40 7.12 1.20
N VAL A 85 -0.90 7.18 0.87
CA VAL A 85 -1.76 8.30 1.24
C VAL A 85 -2.69 7.84 2.36
N ASP A 86 -2.65 8.53 3.48
CA ASP A 86 -3.38 8.13 4.66
C ASP A 86 -3.90 9.37 5.40
N ILE A 87 -4.76 9.15 6.39
CA ILE A 87 -5.25 10.24 7.21
C ILE A 87 -4.28 10.50 8.37
N PRO A 88 -4.23 11.75 8.88
CA PRO A 88 -3.28 12.09 9.94
C PRO A 88 -3.41 11.24 11.20
N GLU A 89 -4.62 10.79 11.50
CA GLU A 89 -4.88 9.96 12.67
C GLU A 89 -4.12 8.63 12.64
N ASN A 90 -3.69 8.21 11.47
CA ASN A 90 -2.98 6.94 11.30
C ASN A 90 -1.46 7.11 11.19
N ALA A 91 -0.93 8.26 11.58
CA ALA A 91 0.50 8.54 11.45
C ALA A 91 1.38 7.50 12.17
N HIS A 92 0.88 6.90 13.24
CA HIS A 92 1.64 5.87 13.96
C HIS A 92 1.91 4.64 13.10
N TYR A 93 1.07 4.38 12.09
CA TYR A 93 1.32 3.27 11.17
C TYR A 93 2.50 3.57 10.26
N ALA A 94 2.70 4.83 9.90
CA ALA A 94 3.87 5.22 9.11
C ALA A 94 5.17 4.86 9.83
N THR A 95 5.21 5.15 11.13
CA THR A 95 6.37 4.81 11.95
C THR A 95 6.57 3.30 12.03
N ALA A 96 5.47 2.55 12.25
CA ALA A 96 5.56 1.09 12.36
C ALA A 96 6.06 0.45 11.06
N VAL A 97 5.55 0.93 9.94
CA VAL A 97 5.93 0.41 8.62
C VAL A 97 7.40 0.73 8.34
N LYS A 98 7.83 1.94 8.66
CA LYS A 98 9.22 2.34 8.49
C LYS A 98 10.14 1.49 9.34
N ASN A 99 9.77 1.28 10.61
CA ASN A 99 10.57 0.47 11.52
C ASN A 99 10.64 -0.99 11.08
N ALA A 100 9.64 -1.46 10.35
CA ALA A 100 9.63 -2.81 9.80
C ALA A 100 10.49 -2.93 8.53
N GLY A 101 10.98 -1.81 8.01
CA GLY A 101 11.90 -1.83 6.87
C GLY A 101 11.26 -1.66 5.51
N LEU A 102 9.99 -1.29 5.43
CA LEU A 102 9.34 -1.06 4.14
C LEU A 102 9.71 0.33 3.61
N PRO A 103 10.04 0.43 2.31
CA PRO A 103 10.52 1.69 1.74
C PRO A 103 9.37 2.59 1.25
N PHE A 104 8.45 2.90 2.14
CA PHE A 104 7.29 3.73 1.79
C PHE A 104 7.49 5.16 2.24
N THR A 105 6.98 6.11 1.44
CA THR A 105 6.90 7.50 1.84
C THR A 105 5.43 7.83 2.08
N TRP A 106 5.13 8.46 3.19
CA TRP A 106 3.78 8.68 3.68
C TRP A 106 3.32 10.12 3.41
N PHE A 107 2.08 10.26 2.93
CA PHE A 107 1.48 11.56 2.62
C PHE A 107 0.06 11.62 3.18
N ILE A 108 -0.42 12.83 3.46
CA ILE A 108 -1.82 13.03 3.82
C ILE A 108 -2.62 13.66 2.66
N ASP A 109 -1.95 14.02 1.57
CA ASP A 109 -2.55 14.65 0.41
C ASP A 109 -2.13 13.87 -0.83
N ILE A 110 -3.11 13.39 -1.59
CA ILE A 110 -2.80 12.56 -2.76
C ILE A 110 -2.10 13.36 -3.87
N ASP A 111 -2.40 14.65 -3.98
CA ASP A 111 -1.73 15.48 -4.99
C ASP A 111 -0.26 15.67 -4.66
N GLU A 112 0.08 15.75 -3.38
CA GLU A 112 1.48 15.81 -2.97
C GLU A 112 2.19 14.50 -3.29
N ALA A 113 1.52 13.38 -3.09
CA ALA A 113 2.07 12.07 -3.43
C ALA A 113 2.34 11.96 -4.93
N ARG A 114 1.40 12.42 -5.73
CA ARG A 114 1.55 12.42 -7.18
C ARG A 114 2.73 13.29 -7.62
N THR A 115 2.83 14.48 -7.05
CA THR A 115 3.91 15.40 -7.36
C THR A 115 5.26 14.80 -6.99
N TRP A 116 5.34 14.19 -5.82
CA TRP A 116 6.57 13.55 -5.36
C TRP A 116 7.01 12.44 -6.32
N LEU A 117 6.07 11.59 -6.73
CA LEU A 117 6.42 10.49 -7.64
C LEU A 117 6.80 11.00 -9.03
N LYS A 118 6.15 12.07 -9.50
CA LYS A 118 6.51 12.65 -10.79
C LYS A 118 7.93 13.20 -10.78
N SER A 119 8.41 13.64 -9.64
CA SER A 119 9.76 14.18 -9.51
C SER A 119 10.83 13.10 -9.50
N LYS A 120 10.45 11.82 -9.36
CA LYS A 120 11.39 10.73 -9.32
C LYS A 120 11.72 10.25 -10.71
N GLN A 121 12.95 9.81 -10.90
CA GLN A 121 13.35 9.26 -12.19
C GLN A 121 12.96 7.80 -12.27
N SER A 122 12.57 7.37 -13.46
CA SER A 122 12.31 5.95 -13.70
C SER A 122 13.64 5.20 -13.73
N LYS A 123 13.57 3.96 -13.28
CA LYS A 123 14.76 3.11 -13.31
C LYS A 123 15.08 2.64 -14.70
#